data_37c0478546395b5f97781a7e5d97957f
#
_entry.id   37c0478546395b5f97781a7e5d97957f
#
_cell.length_a   1.000
_cell.length_b   1.000
_cell.length_c   1.000
_cell.angle_alpha   90.00
_cell.angle_beta   90.00
_cell.angle_gamma   90.00
#
_symmetry.space_group_name_H-M   'P 1'
#
loop_
_entity.id
_entity.type
_entity.pdbx_description
1 polymer ?
#
loop_
_entity_poly.entity_id
_entity_poly.type
_entity_poly.pdbx_seq_one_letter_code
_entity_poly.pdbx_strand_id
1 'polypeptide(L)'
;MIRVLALLVAALLLDACNQAPAVVQPIQFSHKAHVEKGLPCDGCHQSVEKAAFAGMPSTETCMMCHQGAITDNPEEEKVRQYAEKSVQIPWQRIYEVPGHVYFSHRRHVTLGRVECVRCHGNVGESAAPITVAALPISMDRCMDCHAQHGAASDCNACHR
;
A
#
# COMPACT_ATOMS: atom_id res chain seq x y z
N MET A 1 35.61 22.02 -16.09
CA MET A 1 34.45 22.30 -15.21
C MET A 1 33.10 22.10 -15.91
N ILE A 2 32.85 22.65 -17.10
CA ILE A 2 31.56 22.53 -17.82
C ILE A 2 31.15 21.09 -18.13
N ARG A 3 32.09 20.21 -18.53
CA ARG A 3 31.81 18.80 -18.84
C ARG A 3 31.38 17.96 -17.61
N VAL A 4 31.96 18.26 -16.43
CA VAL A 4 31.59 17.57 -15.17
C VAL A 4 30.20 18.02 -14.71
N LEU A 5 29.88 19.30 -14.86
CA LEU A 5 28.57 19.85 -14.52
C LEU A 5 27.47 19.26 -15.42
N ALA A 6 27.77 19.12 -16.73
CA ALA A 6 26.82 18.50 -17.68
C ALA A 6 26.54 17.02 -17.36
N LEU A 7 27.53 16.23 -16.91
CA LEU A 7 27.38 14.87 -16.52
C LEU A 7 26.57 14.73 -15.20
N LEU A 8 26.78 15.64 -14.26
CA LEU A 8 25.99 15.64 -13.00
C LEU A 8 24.51 15.99 -13.25
N VAL A 9 24.24 16.95 -14.13
CA VAL A 9 22.88 17.31 -14.51
C VAL A 9 22.21 16.16 -15.27
N ALA A 10 22.91 15.48 -16.16
CA ALA A 10 22.38 14.32 -16.87
C ALA A 10 22.07 13.15 -15.93
N ALA A 11 22.91 12.89 -14.91
CA ALA A 11 22.66 11.87 -13.91
C ALA A 11 21.41 12.19 -13.06
N LEU A 12 21.21 13.44 -12.65
CA LEU A 12 20.03 13.87 -11.90
C LEU A 12 18.72 13.76 -12.71
N LEU A 13 18.80 13.95 -14.03
CA LEU A 13 17.63 13.82 -14.92
C LEU A 13 17.24 12.36 -15.16
N LEU A 14 18.19 11.43 -15.10
CA LEU A 14 17.93 9.99 -15.27
C LEU A 14 17.20 9.38 -14.06
N ASP A 15 17.47 9.85 -12.85
CA ASP A 15 16.76 9.41 -11.65
C ASP A 15 15.29 9.84 -11.63
N ALA A 16 14.96 10.99 -12.20
CA ALA A 16 13.59 11.50 -12.28
C ALA A 16 12.68 10.64 -13.20
N CYS A 17 13.24 9.92 -14.16
CA CYS A 17 12.48 9.08 -15.10
C CYS A 17 12.10 7.70 -14.53
N ASN A 18 12.61 7.32 -13.36
CA ASN A 18 12.45 5.96 -12.82
C ASN A 18 11.45 5.86 -11.66
N GLN A 19 10.78 6.95 -11.31
CA GLN A 19 9.76 6.94 -10.26
C GLN A 19 8.38 6.65 -10.85
N ALA A 20 7.68 5.66 -10.29
CA ALA A 20 6.28 5.44 -10.63
C ALA A 20 5.47 6.72 -10.32
N PRO A 21 4.55 7.13 -11.21
CA PRO A 21 3.75 8.33 -10.98
C PRO A 21 2.97 8.20 -9.67
N ALA A 22 3.00 9.27 -8.87
CA ALA A 22 2.21 9.34 -7.65
C ALA A 22 0.71 9.33 -7.99
N VAL A 23 -0.05 8.48 -7.32
CA VAL A 23 -1.51 8.45 -7.48
C VAL A 23 -2.16 9.54 -6.64
N VAL A 24 -3.35 10.00 -7.05
CA VAL A 24 -4.16 10.93 -6.25
C VAL A 24 -5.21 10.12 -5.52
N GLN A 25 -5.17 10.15 -4.18
CA GLN A 25 -6.18 9.47 -3.37
C GLN A 25 -7.44 10.34 -3.22
N PRO A 26 -8.63 9.74 -3.19
CA PRO A 26 -9.90 10.47 -3.11
C PRO A 26 -10.10 11.20 -1.77
N ILE A 27 -9.45 10.70 -0.72
CA ILE A 27 -9.51 11.25 0.64
C ILE A 27 -8.09 11.41 1.18
N GLN A 28 -7.83 12.49 1.91
CA GLN A 28 -6.56 12.74 2.61
C GLN A 28 -6.50 11.87 3.88
N PHE A 29 -6.39 10.56 3.68
CA PHE A 29 -6.43 9.57 4.75
C PHE A 29 -5.09 9.50 5.49
N SER A 30 -5.15 9.49 6.83
CA SER A 30 -4.01 9.32 7.72
C SER A 30 -4.02 7.93 8.35
N HIS A 31 -3.11 7.05 7.94
CA HIS A 31 -2.91 5.77 8.63
C HIS A 31 -2.49 5.99 10.09
N LYS A 32 -1.60 6.95 10.32
CA LYS A 32 -1.10 7.29 11.67
C LYS A 32 -2.25 7.57 12.64
N ALA A 33 -3.18 8.44 12.26
CA ALA A 33 -4.30 8.81 13.14
C ALA A 33 -5.16 7.60 13.56
N HIS A 34 -5.30 6.60 12.69
CA HIS A 34 -6.08 5.38 12.96
C HIS A 34 -5.29 4.37 13.79
N VAL A 35 -4.01 4.17 13.47
CA VAL A 35 -3.12 3.26 14.24
C VAL A 35 -2.93 3.75 15.67
N GLU A 36 -2.77 5.06 15.90
CA GLU A 36 -2.69 5.67 17.23
C GLU A 36 -3.97 5.48 18.07
N LYS A 37 -5.11 5.21 17.43
CA LYS A 37 -6.36 4.82 18.08
C LYS A 37 -6.51 3.31 18.30
N GLY A 38 -5.45 2.54 18.03
CA GLY A 38 -5.41 1.10 18.23
C GLY A 38 -6.08 0.29 17.13
N LEU A 39 -6.36 0.88 15.97
CA LEU A 39 -6.93 0.13 14.84
C LEU A 39 -5.83 -0.68 14.15
N PRO A 40 -5.95 -2.03 14.08
CA PRO A 40 -4.99 -2.88 13.40
C PRO A 40 -5.16 -2.82 11.88
N CYS A 41 -4.14 -3.25 11.14
CA CYS A 41 -4.16 -3.23 9.67
C CYS A 41 -5.32 -4.03 9.08
N ASP A 42 -5.59 -5.21 9.61
CA ASP A 42 -6.65 -6.14 9.20
C ASP A 42 -8.07 -5.66 9.56
N GLY A 43 -8.19 -4.69 10.47
CA GLY A 43 -9.47 -4.01 10.75
C GLY A 43 -10.03 -3.30 9.51
N CYS A 44 -9.16 -2.80 8.65
CA CYS A 44 -9.52 -2.15 7.39
C CYS A 44 -9.22 -3.05 6.17
N HIS A 45 -8.08 -3.74 6.15
CA HIS A 45 -7.68 -4.66 5.09
C HIS A 45 -8.15 -6.10 5.38
N GLN A 46 -9.47 -6.28 5.46
CA GLN A 46 -10.14 -7.44 6.06
C GLN A 46 -9.89 -8.79 5.38
N SER A 47 -9.35 -8.78 4.15
CA SER A 47 -9.06 -10.01 3.40
C SER A 47 -7.60 -10.46 3.52
N VAL A 48 -6.75 -9.70 4.21
CA VAL A 48 -5.30 -9.93 4.25
C VAL A 48 -4.92 -11.33 4.76
N GLU A 49 -5.65 -11.84 5.73
CA GLU A 49 -5.41 -13.16 6.31
C GLU A 49 -6.08 -14.31 5.55
N LYS A 50 -7.03 -14.02 4.67
CA LYS A 50 -7.93 -14.99 4.07
C LYS A 50 -7.73 -15.18 2.58
N ALA A 51 -7.26 -14.16 1.87
CA ALA A 51 -7.21 -14.12 0.42
C ALA A 51 -5.82 -13.78 -0.15
N ALA A 52 -5.70 -13.84 -1.46
CA ALA A 52 -4.52 -13.38 -2.19
C ALA A 52 -4.38 -11.87 -2.09
N PHE A 53 -5.48 -11.15 -2.22
CA PHE A 53 -5.55 -9.68 -2.13
C PHE A 53 -6.05 -9.25 -0.75
N ALA A 54 -5.38 -8.28 -0.12
CA ALA A 54 -5.71 -7.80 1.22
C ALA A 54 -7.06 -7.06 1.32
N GLY A 55 -7.53 -6.53 0.19
CA GLY A 55 -8.72 -5.69 0.13
C GLY A 55 -8.42 -4.22 0.42
N MET A 56 -9.25 -3.36 -0.16
CA MET A 56 -9.35 -1.95 0.24
C MET A 56 -10.55 -1.82 1.18
N PRO A 57 -10.50 -0.94 2.19
CA PRO A 57 -11.63 -0.76 3.09
C PRO A 57 -12.86 -0.25 2.32
N SER A 58 -14.01 -0.84 2.60
CA SER A 58 -15.27 -0.36 2.04
C SER A 58 -15.73 0.92 2.73
N THR A 59 -16.62 1.67 2.09
CA THR A 59 -17.24 2.85 2.71
C THR A 59 -17.94 2.50 4.02
N GLU A 60 -18.60 1.33 4.09
CA GLU A 60 -19.27 0.82 5.29
C GLU A 60 -18.29 0.58 6.43
N THR A 61 -17.07 0.13 6.14
CA THR A 61 -16.01 -0.03 7.16
C THR A 61 -15.68 1.32 7.82
N CYS A 62 -15.60 2.38 7.05
CA CYS A 62 -15.38 3.73 7.58
C CYS A 62 -16.58 4.20 8.43
N MET A 63 -17.78 3.91 7.97
CA MET A 63 -19.02 4.31 8.62
C MET A 63 -19.31 3.61 9.96
N MET A 64 -18.57 2.55 10.31
CA MET A 64 -18.68 1.98 11.68
C MET A 64 -18.33 3.02 12.75
N CYS A 65 -17.48 4.00 12.43
CA CYS A 65 -17.08 5.07 13.35
C CYS A 65 -17.48 6.46 12.84
N HIS A 66 -17.43 6.73 11.53
CA HIS A 66 -17.61 8.06 10.94
C HIS A 66 -19.07 8.41 10.60
N GLN A 67 -20.06 7.90 11.37
CA GLN A 67 -21.47 8.28 11.23
C GLN A 67 -21.71 9.77 11.54
N GLY A 68 -20.90 10.34 12.43
CA GLY A 68 -20.83 11.78 12.72
C GLY A 68 -19.39 12.29 12.59
N ALA A 69 -19.19 13.59 12.75
CA ALA A 69 -17.87 14.17 12.83
C ALA A 69 -17.17 13.73 14.13
N ILE A 70 -15.97 13.15 14.01
CA ILE A 70 -15.12 12.75 15.13
C ILE A 70 -14.12 13.87 15.43
N THR A 71 -13.66 14.54 14.37
CA THR A 71 -12.75 15.69 14.43
C THR A 71 -13.26 16.81 13.52
N ASP A 72 -12.55 17.94 13.51
CA ASP A 72 -12.83 19.07 12.60
C ASP A 72 -12.20 18.85 11.20
N ASN A 73 -11.70 17.64 10.88
CA ASN A 73 -11.09 17.37 9.59
C ASN A 73 -12.17 17.28 8.49
N PRO A 74 -12.15 18.16 7.46
CA PRO A 74 -13.15 18.15 6.40
C PRO A 74 -13.15 16.88 5.54
N GLU A 75 -12.11 16.08 5.60
CA GLU A 75 -12.04 14.81 4.87
C GLU A 75 -13.03 13.76 5.41
N GLU A 76 -13.43 13.86 6.69
CA GLU A 76 -14.47 13.00 7.26
C GLU A 76 -15.83 13.21 6.58
N GLU A 77 -16.13 14.45 6.18
CA GLU A 77 -17.36 14.74 5.44
C GLU A 77 -17.40 14.04 4.08
N LYS A 78 -16.26 13.93 3.40
CA LYS A 78 -16.20 13.18 2.14
C LYS A 78 -16.57 11.69 2.33
N VAL A 79 -16.17 11.08 3.45
CA VAL A 79 -16.56 9.69 3.79
C VAL A 79 -18.08 9.58 3.87
N ARG A 80 -18.73 10.48 4.61
CA ARG A 80 -20.20 10.50 4.76
C ARG A 80 -20.90 10.74 3.41
N GLN A 81 -20.37 11.63 2.57
CA GLN A 81 -20.90 11.87 1.24
C GLN A 81 -20.84 10.64 0.33
N TYR A 82 -19.79 9.82 0.44
CA TYR A 82 -19.73 8.54 -0.28
C TYR A 82 -20.81 7.57 0.24
N ALA A 83 -20.99 7.50 1.57
CA ALA A 83 -22.01 6.68 2.18
C ALA A 83 -23.44 7.10 1.82
N GLU A 84 -23.75 8.38 1.87
CA GLU A 84 -25.06 8.94 1.47
C GLU A 84 -25.43 8.60 0.03
N LYS A 85 -24.44 8.63 -0.87
CA LYS A 85 -24.61 8.25 -2.27
C LYS A 85 -24.63 6.73 -2.48
N SER A 86 -24.43 5.93 -1.43
CA SER A 86 -24.30 4.47 -1.51
C SER A 86 -23.23 4.02 -2.50
N VAL A 87 -22.09 4.72 -2.58
CA VAL A 87 -20.97 4.40 -3.45
C VAL A 87 -19.71 4.11 -2.64
N GLN A 88 -18.86 3.25 -3.18
CA GLN A 88 -17.58 2.94 -2.57
C GLN A 88 -16.57 4.07 -2.82
N ILE A 89 -15.72 4.35 -1.82
CA ILE A 89 -14.60 5.28 -1.98
C ILE A 89 -13.66 4.69 -3.05
N PRO A 90 -13.37 5.42 -4.15
CA PRO A 90 -12.59 4.88 -5.27
C PRO A 90 -11.08 4.93 -4.99
N TRP A 91 -10.65 4.21 -3.95
CA TRP A 91 -9.25 4.11 -3.56
C TRP A 91 -8.35 3.70 -4.72
N GLN A 92 -7.23 4.38 -4.88
CA GLN A 92 -6.21 4.03 -5.86
C GLN A 92 -5.22 3.05 -5.25
N ARG A 93 -5.07 1.88 -5.87
CA ARG A 93 -4.07 0.89 -5.45
C ARG A 93 -2.68 1.35 -5.85
N ILE A 94 -1.72 1.15 -4.94
CA ILE A 94 -0.33 1.57 -5.11
C ILE A 94 0.56 0.35 -5.36
N TYR A 95 0.19 -0.77 -4.73
CA TYR A 95 0.91 -2.03 -4.88
C TYR A 95 0.15 -2.94 -5.83
N GLU A 96 0.81 -3.35 -6.88
CA GLU A 96 0.26 -4.28 -7.86
C GLU A 96 1.32 -5.31 -8.24
N VAL A 97 0.91 -6.59 -8.23
CA VAL A 97 1.71 -7.69 -8.69
C VAL A 97 1.23 -8.04 -10.10
N PRO A 98 2.13 -8.19 -11.10
CA PRO A 98 1.75 -8.56 -12.45
C PRO A 98 0.89 -9.82 -12.50
N GLY A 99 -0.09 -9.85 -13.41
CA GLY A 99 -1.07 -10.94 -13.49
C GLY A 99 -0.50 -12.33 -13.74
N HIS A 100 0.74 -12.44 -14.19
CA HIS A 100 1.47 -13.70 -14.39
C HIS A 100 2.24 -14.15 -13.13
N VAL A 101 2.13 -13.43 -12.01
CA VAL A 101 2.80 -13.77 -10.76
C VAL A 101 1.78 -14.25 -9.73
N TYR A 102 2.04 -15.42 -9.14
CA TYR A 102 1.27 -15.93 -8.01
C TYR A 102 1.70 -15.25 -6.72
N PHE A 103 0.86 -14.41 -6.18
CA PHE A 103 1.05 -13.80 -4.88
C PHE A 103 -0.19 -14.03 -4.01
N SER A 104 0.01 -14.20 -2.71
CA SER A 104 -1.09 -14.35 -1.75
C SER A 104 -0.71 -13.75 -0.40
N HIS A 105 -1.42 -12.71 0.05
CA HIS A 105 -1.27 -12.19 1.40
C HIS A 105 -1.47 -13.28 2.46
N ARG A 106 -2.51 -14.12 2.33
CA ARG A 106 -2.75 -15.21 3.27
C ARG A 106 -1.52 -16.12 3.43
N ARG A 107 -0.82 -16.47 2.35
CA ARG A 107 0.37 -17.31 2.44
C ARG A 107 1.51 -16.62 3.19
N HIS A 108 1.70 -15.33 2.99
CA HIS A 108 2.77 -14.56 3.64
C HIS A 108 2.41 -14.18 5.08
N VAL A 109 1.24 -13.61 5.30
CA VAL A 109 0.84 -13.07 6.62
C VAL A 109 0.41 -14.19 7.56
N THR A 110 -0.54 -15.04 7.13
CA THR A 110 -1.12 -16.07 8.01
C THR A 110 -0.19 -17.28 8.17
N LEU A 111 0.31 -17.84 7.07
CA LEU A 111 1.13 -19.04 7.10
C LEU A 111 2.61 -18.73 7.34
N GLY A 112 3.13 -17.71 6.66
CA GLY A 112 4.53 -17.27 6.79
C GLY A 112 4.81 -16.35 7.98
N ARG A 113 3.77 -15.80 8.61
CA ARG A 113 3.86 -14.84 9.73
C ARG A 113 4.73 -13.64 9.41
N VAL A 114 4.70 -13.20 8.14
CA VAL A 114 5.44 -12.02 7.68
C VAL A 114 4.67 -10.77 8.06
N GLU A 115 5.34 -9.87 8.75
CA GLU A 115 4.73 -8.60 9.15
C GLU A 115 4.55 -7.63 7.97
N CYS A 116 3.50 -6.83 8.02
CA CYS A 116 3.12 -5.88 6.96
C CYS A 116 4.25 -4.94 6.56
N VAL A 117 4.99 -4.45 7.55
CA VAL A 117 6.10 -3.49 7.37
C VAL A 117 7.25 -4.05 6.52
N ARG A 118 7.40 -5.37 6.43
CA ARG A 118 8.46 -6.00 5.62
C ARG A 118 8.31 -5.72 4.13
N CYS A 119 7.06 -5.57 3.66
CA CYS A 119 6.75 -5.29 2.26
C CYS A 119 6.26 -3.85 2.06
N HIS A 120 5.49 -3.32 3.01
CA HIS A 120 4.85 -2.01 2.88
C HIS A 120 5.60 -0.86 3.55
N GLY A 121 6.68 -1.14 4.31
CA GLY A 121 7.34 -0.11 5.12
C GLY A 121 6.44 0.39 6.26
N ASN A 122 6.81 1.49 6.88
CA ASN A 122 6.09 2.06 8.03
C ASN A 122 4.87 2.90 7.63
N VAL A 123 3.99 2.33 6.78
CA VAL A 123 2.76 3.04 6.32
C VAL A 123 1.87 3.47 7.49
N GLY A 124 1.90 2.73 8.61
CA GLY A 124 1.16 3.09 9.83
C GLY A 124 1.57 4.41 10.48
N GLU A 125 2.75 4.94 10.15
CA GLU A 125 3.23 6.24 10.65
C GLU A 125 2.89 7.40 9.70
N SER A 126 2.27 7.11 8.54
CA SER A 126 1.95 8.14 7.56
C SER A 126 0.75 8.97 7.97
N ALA A 127 0.97 10.28 8.15
CA ALA A 127 -0.08 11.25 8.39
C ALA A 127 -0.76 11.75 7.09
N ALA A 128 -0.13 11.51 5.95
CA ALA A 128 -0.66 11.83 4.62
C ALA A 128 -1.09 10.55 3.88
N PRO A 129 -1.95 10.66 2.86
CA PRO A 129 -2.31 9.51 2.03
C PRO A 129 -1.06 8.89 1.39
N ILE A 130 -1.05 7.58 1.27
CA ILE A 130 0.01 6.90 0.54
C ILE A 130 -0.27 7.07 -0.96
N THR A 131 0.67 7.66 -1.68
CA THR A 131 0.55 7.98 -3.11
C THR A 131 1.58 7.26 -3.97
N VAL A 132 2.64 6.73 -3.33
CA VAL A 132 3.68 5.91 -3.95
C VAL A 132 4.03 4.76 -3.02
N ALA A 133 4.52 3.66 -3.58
CA ALA A 133 4.98 2.52 -2.80
C ALA A 133 6.22 2.92 -1.97
N ALA A 134 6.15 2.71 -0.65
CA ALA A 134 7.29 2.98 0.25
C ALA A 134 8.48 2.05 -0.05
N LEU A 135 8.20 0.83 -0.48
CA LEU A 135 9.18 -0.17 -0.87
C LEU A 135 8.74 -0.77 -2.21
N PRO A 136 9.65 -0.91 -3.19
CA PRO A 136 9.31 -1.49 -4.48
C PRO A 136 8.93 -2.97 -4.35
N ILE A 137 7.92 -3.41 -5.08
CA ILE A 137 7.62 -4.83 -5.27
C ILE A 137 8.33 -5.26 -6.55
N SER A 138 9.43 -5.99 -6.40
CA SER A 138 10.25 -6.49 -7.49
C SER A 138 10.57 -7.96 -7.30
N MET A 139 10.91 -8.65 -8.40
CA MET A 139 11.33 -10.05 -8.37
C MET A 139 12.55 -10.23 -7.46
N ASP A 140 13.56 -9.36 -7.58
CA ASP A 140 14.79 -9.45 -6.77
C ASP A 140 14.46 -9.40 -5.27
N ARG A 141 13.61 -8.47 -4.87
CA ARG A 141 13.21 -8.35 -3.46
C ARG A 141 12.46 -9.58 -2.94
N CYS A 142 11.61 -10.18 -3.77
CA CYS A 142 10.93 -11.43 -3.43
C CYS A 142 11.94 -12.58 -3.29
N MET A 143 12.84 -12.70 -4.25
CA MET A 143 13.87 -13.75 -4.28
C MET A 143 14.83 -13.64 -3.10
N ASP A 144 15.29 -12.43 -2.77
CA ASP A 144 16.20 -12.18 -1.63
C ASP A 144 15.55 -12.61 -0.31
N CYS A 145 14.29 -12.23 -0.09
CA CYS A 145 13.57 -12.64 1.10
C CYS A 145 13.35 -14.15 1.16
N HIS A 146 12.93 -14.78 0.06
CA HIS A 146 12.74 -16.23 -0.02
C HIS A 146 14.04 -16.99 0.23
N ALA A 147 15.17 -16.54 -0.32
CA ALA A 147 16.49 -17.14 -0.08
C ALA A 147 16.88 -17.06 1.41
N GLN A 148 16.66 -15.90 2.05
CA GLN A 148 16.98 -15.71 3.47
C GLN A 148 16.14 -16.57 4.40
N HIS A 149 14.92 -16.92 4.00
CA HIS A 149 13.97 -17.68 4.84
C HIS A 149 13.77 -19.13 4.36
N GLY A 150 14.55 -19.61 3.39
CA GLY A 150 14.43 -20.97 2.86
C GLY A 150 13.09 -21.27 2.19
N ALA A 151 12.43 -20.24 1.67
CA ALA A 151 11.17 -20.39 0.95
C ALA A 151 11.40 -20.75 -0.52
N ALA A 152 10.36 -21.28 -1.19
CA ALA A 152 10.45 -21.66 -2.59
C ALA A 152 10.86 -20.49 -3.48
N SER A 153 11.86 -20.71 -4.35
CA SER A 153 12.44 -19.69 -5.23
C SER A 153 12.57 -20.16 -6.69
N ASP A 154 11.96 -21.31 -7.03
CA ASP A 154 11.91 -21.76 -8.41
C ASP A 154 10.89 -20.95 -9.23
N CYS A 155 11.10 -20.87 -10.55
CA CYS A 155 10.31 -20.04 -11.44
C CYS A 155 8.81 -20.34 -11.35
N ASN A 156 8.44 -21.62 -11.30
CA ASN A 156 7.05 -22.07 -11.31
C ASN A 156 6.34 -21.90 -9.96
N ALA A 157 7.09 -21.64 -8.87
CA ALA A 157 6.47 -21.31 -7.57
C ALA A 157 5.80 -19.93 -7.58
N CYS A 158 6.29 -19.05 -8.44
CA CYS A 158 5.87 -17.64 -8.50
C CYS A 158 5.23 -17.26 -9.84
N HIS A 159 5.59 -17.91 -10.94
CA HIS A 159 5.13 -17.55 -12.29
C HIS A 159 4.20 -18.60 -12.90
N ARG A 160 3.23 -18.11 -13.73
CA ARG A 160 2.32 -18.91 -14.55
C ARG A 160 2.39 -18.50 -16.01
#